data_d25777c3cc78f5258680817995f6e710
#
_entry.id   d25777c3cc78f5258680817995f6e710
#
_cell.length_a   1.000
_cell.length_b   1.000
_cell.length_c   1.000
_cell.angle_alpha   90.00
_cell.angle_beta   90.00
_cell.angle_gamma   90.00
#
_symmetry.space_group_name_H-M   'P 1'
#
loop_
_entity.id
_entity.type
_entity.pdbx_description
1 polymer ?
#
loop_
_entity_poly.entity_id
_entity_poly.type
_entity_poly.pdbx_seq_one_letter_code
_entity_poly.pdbx_strand_id
1 'polypeptide(L)'
;MRKLVAIAFLFGWLTAQVDVITLPGGARMDLPHTANVRVDTIIVQSGATFAAESPRDFSSAIAKGNGTIITGQPLVASVEASTSDGAYNAGDTVLVTVTFSENVFVFGTPQLTLETGSNDVVLNYVSGSDSPTLVFRYIVASGHTSPDLSYISTSALALSGDNPFLRDNLTNDAVLTLPVPGAANSLQANKALVIDTEAPTAGTIRDGSSGSDVNYSSGNTSLTANWTGFSDTLSGIASYEIAIGTSSGATDILSWTSVGNVTTYTKSELSLIHAATYYVSVRALDAAGNYSSAATTNGVIIDAVAPASTVSIDSTTYNAT
;
A
#
# COMPACT_ATOMS: atom_id res chain seq x y z
N MET A 1 -47.77 -16.97 -19.24
CA MET A 1 -47.80 -15.52 -18.93
C MET A 1 -48.69 -15.24 -17.72
N ARG A 2 -48.12 -15.03 -16.57
CA ARG A 2 -48.89 -14.60 -15.40
C ARG A 2 -48.87 -13.07 -15.39
N LYS A 3 -50.01 -12.46 -15.69
CA LYS A 3 -50.19 -11.00 -15.56
C LYS A 3 -50.60 -10.71 -14.13
N LEU A 4 -49.79 -9.93 -13.40
CA LEU A 4 -50.16 -9.39 -12.10
C LEU A 4 -50.60 -7.96 -12.30
N VAL A 5 -51.88 -7.69 -12.04
CA VAL A 5 -52.41 -6.31 -11.97
C VAL A 5 -52.33 -5.91 -10.52
N ALA A 6 -51.55 -4.85 -10.25
CA ALA A 6 -51.32 -4.16 -8.97
C ALA A 6 -52.00 -4.81 -7.75
N ILE A 7 -51.27 -5.57 -6.96
CA ILE A 7 -51.66 -6.02 -5.63
C ILE A 7 -50.82 -5.24 -4.61
N ALA A 8 -51.47 -4.59 -3.65
CA ALA A 8 -50.79 -4.01 -2.51
C ALA A 8 -50.21 -5.13 -1.64
N PHE A 9 -48.91 -5.18 -1.50
CA PHE A 9 -48.22 -6.14 -0.63
C PHE A 9 -48.10 -5.54 0.77
N LEU A 10 -48.77 -6.13 1.73
CA LEU A 10 -48.61 -5.91 3.14
C LEU A 10 -47.67 -6.96 3.72
N PHE A 11 -46.51 -6.52 4.19
CA PHE A 11 -45.59 -7.19 5.09
C PHE A 11 -45.21 -8.67 4.86
N GLY A 12 -43.97 -8.92 4.46
CA GLY A 12 -43.35 -10.25 4.49
C GLY A 12 -42.26 -10.40 3.41
N TRP A 13 -41.32 -11.22 3.64
CA TRP A 13 -40.28 -11.62 2.64
C TRP A 13 -40.97 -12.12 1.38
N LEU A 14 -40.93 -11.34 0.30
CA LEU A 14 -41.53 -11.73 -0.96
C LEU A 14 -40.44 -12.19 -1.93
N THR A 15 -40.42 -13.47 -2.26
CA THR A 15 -39.71 -13.99 -3.43
C THR A 15 -40.77 -14.33 -4.48
N ALA A 16 -40.84 -13.55 -5.55
CA ALA A 16 -41.73 -13.85 -6.69
C ALA A 16 -40.93 -13.71 -7.99
N GLN A 17 -41.12 -14.69 -8.89
CA GLN A 17 -40.70 -14.58 -10.27
C GLN A 17 -41.94 -14.25 -11.12
N VAL A 18 -41.89 -13.12 -11.84
CA VAL A 18 -42.97 -12.63 -12.68
C VAL A 18 -42.40 -12.26 -14.05
N ASP A 19 -43.00 -12.75 -15.13
CA ASP A 19 -42.49 -12.47 -16.48
C ASP A 19 -42.70 -11.00 -16.86
N VAL A 20 -43.83 -10.41 -16.49
CA VAL A 20 -44.19 -9.03 -16.83
C VAL A 20 -44.97 -8.36 -15.72
N ILE A 21 -44.56 -7.19 -15.28
CA ILE A 21 -45.33 -6.26 -14.46
C ILE A 21 -45.77 -5.10 -15.34
N THR A 22 -47.07 -4.78 -15.32
CA THR A 22 -47.60 -3.58 -15.98
C THR A 22 -48.20 -2.64 -14.95
N LEU A 23 -47.71 -1.41 -14.89
CA LEU A 23 -48.23 -0.34 -14.06
C LEU A 23 -49.13 0.56 -14.91
N PRO A 24 -50.45 0.56 -14.69
CA PRO A 24 -51.35 1.44 -15.43
C PRO A 24 -51.20 2.90 -14.99
N GLY A 25 -51.60 3.85 -15.85
CA GLY A 25 -51.50 5.29 -15.57
C GLY A 25 -52.11 5.65 -14.22
N GLY A 26 -51.39 6.45 -13.45
CA GLY A 26 -51.76 6.85 -12.09
C GLY A 26 -51.39 5.88 -10.97
N ALA A 27 -50.88 4.67 -11.32
CA ALA A 27 -50.43 3.71 -10.32
C ALA A 27 -49.03 4.06 -9.83
N ARG A 28 -48.78 3.77 -8.55
CA ARG A 28 -47.41 3.78 -7.98
C ARG A 28 -47.09 2.41 -7.38
N MET A 29 -45.89 1.91 -7.63
CA MET A 29 -45.35 0.73 -6.98
C MET A 29 -44.00 1.11 -6.40
N ASP A 30 -43.86 0.94 -5.09
CA ASP A 30 -42.62 1.10 -4.36
C ASP A 30 -42.14 -0.29 -3.93
N LEU A 31 -40.89 -0.65 -4.24
CA LEU A 31 -40.27 -1.85 -3.74
C LEU A 31 -39.30 -1.49 -2.62
N PRO A 32 -39.52 -2.02 -1.41
CA PRO A 32 -38.65 -1.78 -0.30
C PRO A 32 -37.30 -2.51 -0.50
N HIS A 33 -36.28 -2.03 0.12
CA HIS A 33 -34.90 -2.56 0.12
C HIS A 33 -34.78 -4.09 0.38
N THR A 34 -35.78 -4.70 1.02
CA THR A 34 -35.84 -6.14 1.33
C THR A 34 -36.57 -6.97 0.30
N ALA A 35 -37.14 -6.35 -0.74
CA ALA A 35 -37.88 -7.08 -1.76
C ALA A 35 -36.91 -7.80 -2.73
N ASN A 36 -37.12 -9.08 -2.93
CA ASN A 36 -36.40 -9.88 -3.93
C ASN A 36 -37.38 -10.27 -5.05
N VAL A 37 -37.57 -9.36 -6.02
CA VAL A 37 -38.49 -9.58 -7.15
C VAL A 37 -37.69 -9.76 -8.42
N ARG A 38 -37.84 -10.91 -9.09
CA ARG A 38 -37.30 -11.14 -10.42
C ARG A 38 -38.38 -10.92 -11.47
N VAL A 39 -38.13 -9.98 -12.38
CA VAL A 39 -39.07 -9.62 -13.45
C VAL A 39 -38.31 -9.55 -14.77
N ASP A 40 -38.86 -10.14 -15.84
CA ASP A 40 -38.25 -10.04 -17.16
C ASP A 40 -38.55 -8.70 -17.83
N THR A 41 -39.73 -8.12 -17.57
CA THR A 41 -40.14 -6.85 -18.17
C THR A 41 -41.04 -6.06 -17.23
N ILE A 42 -40.75 -4.78 -17.05
CA ILE A 42 -41.63 -3.82 -16.37
C ILE A 42 -42.17 -2.83 -17.42
N ILE A 43 -43.48 -2.71 -17.52
CA ILE A 43 -44.16 -1.72 -18.39
C ILE A 43 -44.78 -0.66 -17.49
N VAL A 44 -44.26 0.56 -17.57
CA VAL A 44 -44.77 1.72 -16.82
C VAL A 44 -45.52 2.62 -17.78
N GLN A 45 -46.85 2.68 -17.67
CA GLN A 45 -47.69 3.53 -18.52
C GLN A 45 -47.61 5.02 -18.11
N SER A 46 -47.94 5.91 -19.03
CA SER A 46 -47.90 7.35 -18.77
C SER A 46 -48.71 7.72 -17.51
N GLY A 47 -48.06 8.48 -16.63
CA GLY A 47 -48.62 8.87 -15.33
C GLY A 47 -48.48 7.83 -14.22
N ALA A 48 -47.90 6.63 -14.49
CA ALA A 48 -47.53 5.70 -13.44
C ALA A 48 -46.08 5.93 -12.97
N THR A 49 -45.81 5.56 -11.73
CA THR A 49 -44.47 5.63 -11.12
C THR A 49 -44.10 4.26 -10.59
N PHE A 50 -42.87 3.82 -10.96
CA PHE A 50 -42.22 2.67 -10.36
C PHE A 50 -40.97 3.14 -9.62
N ALA A 51 -40.86 2.83 -8.34
CA ALA A 51 -39.73 3.21 -7.50
C ALA A 51 -39.14 1.97 -6.82
N ALA A 52 -37.81 1.86 -6.82
CA ALA A 52 -37.06 0.85 -6.10
C ALA A 52 -35.93 1.50 -5.31
N GLU A 53 -35.71 1.02 -4.11
CA GLU A 53 -34.66 1.54 -3.22
C GLU A 53 -33.28 0.99 -3.55
N SER A 54 -33.20 -0.07 -4.38
CA SER A 54 -31.92 -0.66 -4.81
C SER A 54 -31.98 -1.19 -6.24
N PRO A 55 -31.02 -0.84 -7.10
CA PRO A 55 -30.92 -1.35 -8.47
C PRO A 55 -30.67 -2.87 -8.55
N ARG A 56 -30.19 -3.48 -7.48
CA ARG A 56 -29.99 -4.95 -7.41
C ARG A 56 -31.30 -5.75 -7.51
N ASP A 57 -32.40 -5.12 -7.24
CA ASP A 57 -33.74 -5.75 -7.29
C ASP A 57 -34.24 -5.96 -8.73
N PHE A 58 -33.50 -5.40 -9.75
CA PHE A 58 -33.91 -5.40 -11.17
C PHE A 58 -32.82 -5.78 -12.17
N SER A 59 -31.82 -6.51 -11.77
CA SER A 59 -30.62 -6.78 -12.62
C SER A 59 -30.92 -7.43 -13.99
N SER A 60 -32.16 -7.81 -14.27
CA SER A 60 -32.58 -8.42 -15.54
C SER A 60 -33.84 -7.83 -16.19
N ALA A 61 -34.46 -6.78 -15.59
CA ALA A 61 -35.70 -6.23 -16.11
C ALA A 61 -35.45 -5.18 -17.21
N ILE A 62 -36.11 -5.33 -18.35
CA ILE A 62 -36.18 -4.29 -19.38
C ILE A 62 -37.39 -3.40 -19.07
N ALA A 63 -37.15 -2.19 -18.64
CA ALA A 63 -38.21 -1.21 -18.43
C ALA A 63 -38.70 -0.64 -19.77
N LYS A 64 -40.01 -0.64 -20.01
CA LYS A 64 -40.66 -0.11 -21.22
C LYS A 64 -41.84 0.78 -20.82
N GLY A 65 -42.06 1.85 -21.60
CA GLY A 65 -43.23 2.73 -21.41
C GLY A 65 -42.85 4.19 -21.19
N ASN A 66 -43.87 5.05 -21.04
CA ASN A 66 -43.70 6.51 -20.88
C ASN A 66 -44.00 6.95 -19.43
N GLY A 67 -43.95 6.04 -18.48
CA GLY A 67 -44.08 6.35 -17.06
C GLY A 67 -42.73 6.69 -16.39
N THR A 68 -42.77 7.14 -15.16
CA THR A 68 -41.59 7.46 -14.39
C THR A 68 -41.04 6.19 -13.72
N ILE A 69 -39.76 5.90 -13.95
CA ILE A 69 -39.02 4.87 -13.23
C ILE A 69 -38.07 5.60 -12.29
N ILE A 70 -38.18 5.32 -11.01
CA ILE A 70 -37.25 5.82 -10.01
C ILE A 70 -36.48 4.61 -9.50
N THR A 71 -35.23 4.50 -9.89
CA THR A 71 -34.24 3.61 -9.25
C THR A 71 -33.56 4.38 -8.12
N GLY A 72 -33.06 3.66 -7.13
CA GLY A 72 -32.30 4.31 -6.06
C GLY A 72 -31.09 5.07 -6.60
N GLN A 73 -30.60 6.06 -5.85
CA GLN A 73 -29.35 6.75 -6.16
C GLN A 73 -28.17 5.77 -6.12
N PRO A 74 -27.15 5.91 -7.00
CA PRO A 74 -25.93 5.17 -6.86
C PRO A 74 -25.28 5.40 -5.49
N LEU A 75 -25.00 4.35 -4.76
CA LEU A 75 -24.37 4.37 -3.44
C LEU A 75 -22.94 3.87 -3.54
N VAL A 76 -22.00 4.42 -2.75
CA VAL A 76 -20.66 3.85 -2.64
C VAL A 76 -20.75 2.48 -1.95
N ALA A 77 -20.32 1.44 -2.63
CA ALA A 77 -20.29 0.06 -2.15
C ALA A 77 -18.97 -0.27 -1.45
N SER A 78 -17.84 0.18 -1.99
CA SER A 78 -16.51 -0.03 -1.40
C SER A 78 -15.49 0.98 -1.89
N VAL A 79 -14.42 1.14 -1.11
CA VAL A 79 -13.18 1.78 -1.53
C VAL A 79 -12.06 0.76 -1.40
N GLU A 80 -11.28 0.60 -2.48
CA GLU A 80 -10.19 -0.36 -2.57
C GLU A 80 -8.98 0.23 -3.30
N ALA A 81 -7.96 -0.57 -3.53
CA ALA A 81 -6.88 -0.27 -4.46
C ALA A 81 -6.60 -1.46 -5.36
N SER A 82 -6.37 -1.21 -6.65
CA SER A 82 -5.88 -2.24 -7.57
C SER A 82 -4.38 -2.51 -7.40
N THR A 83 -3.68 -1.63 -6.70
CA THR A 83 -2.29 -1.80 -6.27
C THR A 83 -2.20 -2.89 -5.20
N SER A 84 -1.15 -3.73 -5.24
CA SER A 84 -0.92 -4.80 -4.27
C SER A 84 -0.69 -4.26 -2.87
N ASP A 85 -0.89 -5.09 -1.84
CA ASP A 85 -0.47 -4.77 -0.48
C ASP A 85 1.05 -4.66 -0.39
N GLY A 86 1.55 -3.77 0.47
CA GLY A 86 2.99 -3.53 0.64
C GLY A 86 3.32 -2.13 1.13
N ALA A 87 4.62 -1.83 1.18
CA ALA A 87 5.13 -0.51 1.52
C ALA A 87 5.56 0.24 0.25
N TYR A 88 5.28 1.55 0.22
CA TYR A 88 5.46 2.41 -0.95
C TYR A 88 6.23 3.67 -0.58
N ASN A 89 7.21 4.00 -1.42
CA ASN A 89 8.10 5.16 -1.26
C ASN A 89 7.73 6.31 -2.20
N ALA A 90 8.41 7.43 -2.03
CA ALA A 90 8.27 8.61 -2.89
C ALA A 90 8.53 8.26 -4.37
N GLY A 91 7.58 8.65 -5.23
CA GLY A 91 7.58 8.33 -6.66
C GLY A 91 6.73 7.10 -7.04
N ASP A 92 6.41 6.24 -6.09
CA ASP A 92 5.55 5.09 -6.33
C ASP A 92 4.11 5.51 -6.64
N THR A 93 3.39 4.65 -7.33
CA THR A 93 2.00 4.90 -7.72
C THR A 93 1.05 3.89 -7.08
N VAL A 94 0.02 4.42 -6.40
CA VAL A 94 -1.10 3.66 -5.86
C VAL A 94 -2.37 4.03 -6.63
N LEU A 95 -3.10 3.03 -7.13
CA LEU A 95 -4.39 3.23 -7.82
C LEU A 95 -5.53 2.89 -6.85
N VAL A 96 -6.19 3.93 -6.35
CA VAL A 96 -7.36 3.80 -5.46
C VAL A 96 -8.62 3.74 -6.31
N THR A 97 -9.55 2.87 -5.94
CA THR A 97 -10.82 2.66 -6.63
C THR A 97 -12.00 2.90 -5.70
N VAL A 98 -13.01 3.61 -6.20
CA VAL A 98 -14.30 3.78 -5.52
C VAL A 98 -15.35 3.07 -6.36
N THR A 99 -15.98 2.05 -5.79
CA THR A 99 -17.00 1.23 -6.47
C THR A 99 -18.39 1.63 -5.98
N PHE A 100 -19.28 1.91 -6.91
CA PHE A 100 -20.68 2.22 -6.67
C PHE A 100 -21.58 0.97 -6.85
N SER A 101 -22.79 1.06 -6.37
CA SER A 101 -23.82 0.01 -6.51
C SER A 101 -24.24 -0.22 -7.97
N GLU A 102 -23.97 0.73 -8.87
CA GLU A 102 -24.32 0.70 -10.29
C GLU A 102 -23.39 1.61 -11.11
N ASN A 103 -23.57 1.62 -12.45
CA ASN A 103 -22.80 2.48 -13.33
C ASN A 103 -23.07 3.95 -13.05
N VAL A 104 -22.01 4.74 -13.03
CA VAL A 104 -22.07 6.21 -12.85
C VAL A 104 -21.40 6.93 -14.01
N PHE A 105 -22.03 8.01 -14.45
CA PHE A 105 -21.51 8.95 -15.44
C PHE A 105 -20.87 10.13 -14.72
N VAL A 106 -19.64 10.45 -15.13
CA VAL A 106 -18.84 11.53 -14.56
C VAL A 106 -18.88 12.74 -15.45
N PHE A 107 -19.18 13.90 -14.89
CA PHE A 107 -18.92 15.21 -15.48
C PHE A 107 -18.20 16.11 -14.48
N GLY A 108 -17.17 16.85 -14.92
CA GLY A 108 -16.24 17.53 -14.03
C GLY A 108 -15.14 16.61 -13.54
N THR A 109 -14.57 16.93 -12.39
CA THR A 109 -13.41 16.20 -11.83
C THR A 109 -13.73 15.78 -10.39
N PRO A 110 -14.30 14.60 -10.16
CA PRO A 110 -14.39 14.05 -8.81
C PRO A 110 -13.01 14.01 -8.16
N GLN A 111 -12.96 14.29 -6.87
CA GLN A 111 -11.74 14.33 -6.07
C GLN A 111 -11.88 13.44 -4.84
N LEU A 112 -10.81 12.73 -4.50
CA LEU A 112 -10.71 11.90 -3.30
C LEU A 112 -9.54 12.40 -2.45
N THR A 113 -9.79 12.74 -1.18
CA THR A 113 -8.75 13.19 -0.26
C THR A 113 -8.27 12.02 0.59
N LEU A 114 -6.97 11.68 0.49
CA LEU A 114 -6.32 10.65 1.31
C LEU A 114 -5.66 11.27 2.53
N GLU A 115 -5.64 10.49 3.63
CA GLU A 115 -4.86 10.75 4.83
C GLU A 115 -3.41 10.31 4.60
N THR A 116 -2.50 11.26 4.51
CA THR A 116 -1.09 11.01 4.19
C THR A 116 -0.11 11.67 5.18
N GLY A 117 -0.55 11.83 6.42
CA GLY A 117 0.23 12.37 7.52
C GLY A 117 -0.04 13.86 7.77
N SER A 118 1.02 14.68 7.90
CA SER A 118 0.85 16.10 8.21
C SER A 118 0.20 16.92 7.09
N ASN A 119 0.21 16.42 5.86
CA ASN A 119 -0.37 17.07 4.69
C ASN A 119 -1.17 16.03 3.90
N ASP A 120 -2.47 16.17 3.88
CA ASP A 120 -3.36 15.31 3.11
C ASP A 120 -3.26 15.59 1.62
N VAL A 121 -3.45 14.55 0.79
CA VAL A 121 -3.40 14.69 -0.66
C VAL A 121 -4.78 14.58 -1.29
N VAL A 122 -5.10 15.51 -2.19
CA VAL A 122 -6.31 15.48 -3.01
C VAL A 122 -5.98 14.83 -4.36
N LEU A 123 -6.60 13.69 -4.63
CA LEU A 123 -6.47 12.96 -5.88
C LEU A 123 -7.57 13.39 -6.85
N ASN A 124 -7.22 13.58 -8.11
CA ASN A 124 -8.20 13.77 -9.17
C ASN A 124 -8.61 12.43 -9.78
N TYR A 125 -9.87 12.35 -10.17
CA TYR A 125 -10.42 11.27 -10.97
C TYR A 125 -9.62 11.07 -12.27
N VAL A 126 -9.39 9.81 -12.64
CA VAL A 126 -8.63 9.43 -13.85
C VAL A 126 -9.50 8.74 -14.88
N SER A 127 -10.32 7.77 -14.46
CA SER A 127 -11.11 6.95 -15.37
C SER A 127 -12.24 6.20 -14.66
N GLY A 128 -13.17 5.62 -15.44
CA GLY A 128 -14.27 4.79 -14.94
C GLY A 128 -15.66 5.39 -15.14
N SER A 129 -15.84 6.47 -15.95
CA SER A 129 -17.18 6.92 -16.35
C SER A 129 -17.89 5.83 -17.16
N ASP A 130 -19.21 5.73 -17.00
CA ASP A 130 -20.06 4.66 -17.53
C ASP A 130 -19.66 3.26 -16.99
N SER A 131 -19.21 3.23 -15.75
CA SER A 131 -18.79 2.03 -15.03
C SER A 131 -19.16 2.17 -13.56
N PRO A 132 -19.32 1.09 -12.80
CA PRO A 132 -19.54 1.19 -11.36
C PRO A 132 -18.27 1.61 -10.60
N THR A 133 -17.08 1.59 -11.22
CA THR A 133 -15.81 1.80 -10.52
C THR A 133 -15.06 3.01 -11.08
N LEU A 134 -14.81 4.00 -10.22
CA LEU A 134 -13.98 5.14 -10.50
C LEU A 134 -12.54 4.90 -10.02
N VAL A 135 -11.56 5.37 -10.80
CA VAL A 135 -10.13 5.23 -10.52
C VAL A 135 -9.52 6.58 -10.18
N PHE A 136 -8.77 6.62 -9.09
CA PHE A 136 -7.97 7.76 -8.62
C PHE A 136 -6.50 7.34 -8.55
N ARG A 137 -5.60 8.18 -9.05
CA ARG A 137 -4.16 7.89 -9.03
C ARG A 137 -3.48 8.72 -7.96
N TYR A 138 -2.87 8.05 -7.02
CA TYR A 138 -1.98 8.61 -6.01
C TYR A 138 -0.53 8.37 -6.41
N ILE A 139 0.26 9.43 -6.51
CA ILE A 139 1.72 9.38 -6.60
C ILE A 139 2.26 9.80 -5.25
N VAL A 140 2.98 8.90 -4.59
CA VAL A 140 3.56 9.16 -3.27
C VAL A 140 4.56 10.31 -3.37
N ALA A 141 4.39 11.35 -2.57
CA ALA A 141 5.33 12.47 -2.49
C ALA A 141 6.22 12.32 -1.25
N SER A 142 7.42 12.90 -1.30
CA SER A 142 8.32 12.95 -0.14
C SER A 142 7.63 13.65 1.04
N GLY A 143 7.74 13.08 2.23
CA GLY A 143 7.08 13.54 3.45
C GLY A 143 5.67 13.00 3.67
N HIS A 144 5.10 12.24 2.72
CA HIS A 144 3.89 11.48 2.96
C HIS A 144 4.19 10.25 3.82
N THR A 145 3.34 9.98 4.81
CA THR A 145 3.45 8.83 5.71
C THR A 145 2.06 8.29 6.05
N SER A 146 1.91 6.98 6.07
CA SER A 146 0.72 6.32 6.60
C SER A 146 1.05 4.87 6.97
N PRO A 147 0.78 4.43 8.20
CA PRO A 147 0.96 3.02 8.56
C PRO A 147 -0.02 2.09 7.86
N ASP A 148 -1.13 2.63 7.37
CA ASP A 148 -2.15 1.92 6.60
C ASP A 148 -3.03 2.96 5.90
N LEU A 149 -2.84 3.11 4.59
CA LEU A 149 -3.41 4.19 3.79
C LEU A 149 -4.93 4.22 3.85
N SER A 150 -5.47 5.38 4.18
CA SER A 150 -6.89 5.65 4.26
C SER A 150 -7.26 6.98 3.61
N TYR A 151 -8.53 7.30 3.59
CA TYR A 151 -9.04 8.63 3.28
C TYR A 151 -9.46 9.35 4.55
N ILE A 152 -9.51 10.69 4.52
CA ILE A 152 -9.66 11.53 5.71
C ILE A 152 -10.99 11.34 6.47
N SER A 153 -12.07 11.02 5.77
CA SER A 153 -13.42 10.89 6.36
C SER A 153 -14.42 10.29 5.39
N THR A 154 -15.65 10.05 5.84
CA THR A 154 -16.78 9.64 4.98
C THR A 154 -17.17 10.67 3.92
N SER A 155 -16.71 11.92 4.03
CA SER A 155 -16.94 13.00 3.06
C SER A 155 -15.71 13.31 2.19
N ALA A 156 -14.72 12.42 2.16
CA ALA A 156 -13.49 12.62 1.42
C ALA A 156 -13.66 12.58 -0.12
N LEU A 157 -14.75 11.99 -0.61
CA LEU A 157 -15.12 12.05 -2.03
C LEU A 157 -15.95 13.30 -2.29
N ALA A 158 -15.47 14.18 -3.16
CA ALA A 158 -16.12 15.45 -3.51
C ALA A 158 -16.16 15.65 -5.02
N LEU A 159 -17.07 16.50 -5.49
CA LEU A 159 -17.15 16.93 -6.87
C LEU A 159 -16.47 18.27 -7.04
N SER A 160 -15.70 18.44 -8.12
CA SER A 160 -14.98 19.67 -8.48
C SER A 160 -15.13 19.98 -9.98
N GLY A 161 -15.06 21.27 -10.35
CA GLY A 161 -15.20 21.75 -11.71
C GLY A 161 -16.50 22.55 -11.91
N ASP A 162 -16.76 22.91 -13.17
CA ASP A 162 -17.97 23.68 -13.53
C ASP A 162 -19.16 22.74 -13.66
N ASN A 163 -20.20 22.96 -12.84
CA ASN A 163 -21.43 22.14 -12.77
C ASN A 163 -21.14 20.61 -12.71
N PRO A 164 -20.29 20.15 -11.78
CA PRO A 164 -19.88 18.75 -11.73
C PRO A 164 -21.06 17.87 -11.31
N PHE A 165 -21.13 16.68 -11.89
CA PHE A 165 -22.07 15.65 -11.41
C PHE A 165 -21.48 14.24 -11.50
N LEU A 166 -22.03 13.38 -10.67
CA LEU A 166 -21.86 11.94 -10.70
C LEU A 166 -23.26 11.32 -10.63
N ARG A 167 -23.71 10.70 -11.70
CA ARG A 167 -25.09 10.27 -11.88
C ARG A 167 -25.20 8.92 -12.55
N ASP A 168 -26.32 8.23 -12.32
CA ASP A 168 -26.70 7.09 -13.14
C ASP A 168 -27.23 7.52 -14.53
N ASN A 169 -27.61 6.54 -15.34
CA ASN A 169 -28.21 6.75 -16.66
C ASN A 169 -29.63 7.33 -16.61
N LEU A 170 -30.24 7.36 -15.42
CA LEU A 170 -31.57 7.92 -15.16
C LEU A 170 -31.49 9.33 -14.56
N THR A 171 -30.30 9.90 -14.48
CA THR A 171 -30.00 11.23 -13.93
C THR A 171 -30.15 11.37 -12.41
N ASN A 172 -30.17 10.26 -11.66
CA ASN A 172 -30.13 10.31 -10.21
C ASN A 172 -28.69 10.61 -9.75
N ASP A 173 -28.53 11.64 -8.91
CA ASP A 173 -27.25 11.98 -8.34
C ASP A 173 -26.75 10.90 -7.38
N ALA A 174 -25.48 10.52 -7.49
CA ALA A 174 -24.86 9.56 -6.61
C ALA A 174 -24.68 10.11 -5.18
N VAL A 175 -24.87 9.25 -4.19
CA VAL A 175 -24.50 9.54 -2.81
C VAL A 175 -23.00 9.32 -2.64
N LEU A 176 -22.27 10.39 -2.30
CA LEU A 176 -20.81 10.37 -2.23
C LEU A 176 -20.26 9.93 -0.86
N THR A 177 -21.12 9.54 0.07
CA THR A 177 -20.71 9.11 1.42
C THR A 177 -19.92 7.82 1.35
N LEU A 178 -18.65 7.88 1.73
CA LEU A 178 -17.75 6.73 1.81
C LEU A 178 -18.03 5.90 3.08
N PRO A 179 -17.64 4.62 3.13
CA PRO A 179 -17.58 3.86 4.37
C PRO A 179 -16.74 4.59 5.43
N VAL A 180 -17.02 4.37 6.70
CA VAL A 180 -16.18 4.94 7.78
C VAL A 180 -14.76 4.37 7.66
N PRO A 181 -13.70 5.20 7.71
CA PRO A 181 -12.32 4.73 7.70
C PRO A 181 -12.08 3.60 8.71
N GLY A 182 -11.44 2.50 8.28
CA GLY A 182 -11.24 1.30 9.09
C GLY A 182 -12.45 0.36 9.23
N ALA A 183 -13.66 0.78 8.84
CA ALA A 183 -14.82 -0.09 8.81
C ALA A 183 -14.85 -0.96 7.54
N ALA A 184 -15.69 -2.00 7.54
CA ALA A 184 -15.88 -2.87 6.38
C ALA A 184 -16.12 -2.06 5.09
N ASN A 185 -15.53 -2.51 3.98
CA ASN A 185 -15.55 -1.87 2.66
C ASN A 185 -14.79 -0.54 2.56
N SER A 186 -14.09 -0.07 3.59
CA SER A 186 -13.15 1.05 3.49
C SER A 186 -11.82 0.62 2.87
N LEU A 187 -11.03 1.56 2.36
CA LEU A 187 -9.70 1.30 1.80
C LEU A 187 -8.81 0.56 2.81
N GLN A 188 -8.70 1.09 4.01
CA GLN A 188 -7.90 0.54 5.11
C GLN A 188 -8.33 -0.87 5.55
N ALA A 189 -9.63 -1.20 5.46
CA ALA A 189 -10.11 -2.55 5.80
C ALA A 189 -9.90 -3.57 4.67
N ASN A 190 -9.79 -3.11 3.44
CA ASN A 190 -9.67 -3.95 2.26
C ASN A 190 -8.23 -4.14 1.79
N LYS A 191 -7.30 -3.25 2.20
CA LYS A 191 -5.92 -3.19 1.72
C LYS A 191 -4.97 -2.88 2.88
N ALA A 192 -3.76 -3.41 2.80
CA ALA A 192 -2.66 -3.09 3.70
C ALA A 192 -1.58 -2.32 2.92
N LEU A 193 -1.69 -1.00 2.87
CA LEU A 193 -0.82 -0.11 2.09
C LEU A 193 -0.08 0.83 3.04
N VAL A 194 1.20 0.55 3.27
CA VAL A 194 2.07 1.42 4.07
C VAL A 194 2.69 2.49 3.16
N ILE A 195 2.58 3.75 3.53
CA ILE A 195 3.26 4.85 2.84
C ILE A 195 4.41 5.29 3.72
N ASP A 196 5.62 5.06 3.25
CA ASP A 196 6.83 5.32 4.00
C ASP A 196 7.89 5.98 3.12
N THR A 197 8.13 7.24 3.36
CA THR A 197 9.14 8.04 2.65
C THR A 197 10.30 8.45 3.56
N GLU A 198 10.36 7.92 4.79
CA GLU A 198 11.42 8.18 5.74
C GLU A 198 12.49 7.09 5.67
N ALA A 199 13.75 7.50 5.79
CA ALA A 199 14.86 6.57 5.83
C ALA A 199 15.02 5.97 7.23
N PRO A 200 15.45 4.69 7.34
CA PRO A 200 15.77 4.11 8.64
C PRO A 200 16.82 4.93 9.40
N THR A 201 16.69 4.97 10.71
CA THR A 201 17.72 5.53 11.59
C THR A 201 18.94 4.61 11.55
N ALA A 202 20.14 5.21 11.34
CA ALA A 202 21.38 4.46 11.34
C ALA A 202 21.75 4.00 12.75
N GLY A 203 22.29 2.77 12.81
CA GLY A 203 22.80 2.18 14.03
C GLY A 203 24.29 2.38 14.21
N THR A 204 24.90 1.51 15.00
CA THR A 204 26.35 1.44 15.25
C THR A 204 26.92 0.13 14.70
N ILE A 205 28.14 0.21 14.20
CA ILE A 205 28.88 -0.95 13.66
C ILE A 205 30.22 -1.10 14.39
N ARG A 206 30.71 -2.34 14.50
CA ARG A 206 32.01 -2.69 15.05
C ARG A 206 32.69 -3.73 14.19
N ASP A 207 34.01 -3.68 14.16
CA ASP A 207 34.83 -4.74 13.58
C ASP A 207 34.77 -5.99 14.47
N GLY A 208 34.75 -7.21 13.85
CA GLY A 208 34.65 -8.48 14.55
C GLY A 208 33.24 -9.07 14.63
N SER A 209 33.13 -10.28 15.21
CA SER A 209 31.90 -11.07 15.21
C SER A 209 30.99 -10.88 16.44
N SER A 210 31.47 -10.23 17.49
CA SER A 210 30.72 -10.07 18.75
C SER A 210 31.11 -8.80 19.47
N GLY A 211 30.17 -8.20 20.19
CA GLY A 211 30.11 -7.08 21.13
C GLY A 211 31.34 -6.18 21.41
N SER A 212 32.53 -6.67 21.24
CA SER A 212 33.76 -5.89 21.37
C SER A 212 34.31 -5.53 20.00
N ASP A 213 34.80 -4.30 19.86
CA ASP A 213 35.44 -3.83 18.65
C ASP A 213 36.85 -4.40 18.53
N VAL A 214 37.26 -4.77 17.32
CA VAL A 214 38.55 -5.43 17.02
C VAL A 214 39.41 -4.48 16.22
N ASN A 215 40.57 -4.09 16.80
CA ASN A 215 41.51 -3.17 16.13
C ASN A 215 42.48 -3.85 15.19
N TYR A 216 42.74 -5.19 15.35
CA TYR A 216 43.67 -5.96 14.60
C TYR A 216 43.09 -7.31 14.15
N SER A 217 43.42 -7.73 12.95
CA SER A 217 43.08 -9.06 12.41
C SER A 217 44.34 -9.78 11.92
N SER A 218 44.57 -11.03 12.41
CA SER A 218 45.66 -11.88 11.93
C SER A 218 45.33 -12.55 10.57
N GLY A 219 44.07 -12.51 10.13
CA GLY A 219 43.65 -13.04 8.84
C GLY A 219 43.68 -11.96 7.76
N ASN A 220 44.12 -12.30 6.55
CA ASN A 220 44.13 -11.41 5.40
C ASN A 220 43.18 -11.82 4.28
N THR A 221 42.27 -12.78 4.52
CA THR A 221 41.30 -13.30 3.53
C THR A 221 39.86 -13.03 3.86
N SER A 222 39.57 -12.45 5.03
CA SER A 222 38.22 -12.16 5.45
C SER A 222 38.15 -10.97 6.41
N LEU A 223 37.02 -10.28 6.38
CA LEU A 223 36.63 -9.29 7.39
C LEU A 223 35.24 -9.61 7.91
N THR A 224 35.06 -9.44 9.23
CA THR A 224 33.79 -9.62 9.90
C THR A 224 33.39 -8.31 10.56
N ALA A 225 32.12 -7.94 10.46
CA ALA A 225 31.55 -6.82 11.21
C ALA A 225 30.22 -7.23 11.83
N ASN A 226 29.87 -6.55 12.91
CA ASN A 226 28.58 -6.67 13.58
C ASN A 226 27.98 -5.28 13.81
N TRP A 227 26.65 -5.21 13.83
CA TRP A 227 25.94 -3.94 13.99
C TRP A 227 24.67 -4.08 14.83
N THR A 228 24.21 -2.98 15.39
CA THR A 228 23.02 -2.89 16.21
C THR A 228 22.42 -1.49 16.18
N GLY A 229 21.17 -1.35 16.59
CA GLY A 229 20.51 -0.05 16.77
C GLY A 229 20.01 0.61 15.49
N PHE A 230 20.09 -0.04 14.32
CA PHE A 230 19.33 0.39 13.15
C PHE A 230 17.85 0.17 13.42
N SER A 231 17.02 1.13 13.07
CA SER A 231 15.58 1.02 13.28
C SER A 231 14.79 1.80 12.24
N ASP A 232 13.67 1.24 11.87
CA ASP A 232 12.61 1.89 11.14
C ASP A 232 11.28 1.55 11.82
N THR A 233 10.42 2.57 12.01
CA THR A 233 9.19 2.43 12.80
C THR A 233 7.94 2.22 11.96
N LEU A 234 8.02 2.48 10.66
CA LEU A 234 6.85 2.49 9.79
C LEU A 234 6.80 1.24 8.90
N SER A 235 7.76 1.05 8.01
CA SER A 235 7.81 -0.13 7.15
C SER A 235 8.75 -1.23 7.66
N GLY A 236 9.63 -0.89 8.60
CA GLY A 236 10.58 -1.82 9.22
C GLY A 236 11.80 -2.13 8.36
N ILE A 237 12.87 -2.67 8.98
CA ILE A 237 14.11 -3.04 8.27
C ILE A 237 13.87 -4.32 7.46
N ALA A 238 14.03 -4.25 6.14
CA ALA A 238 13.95 -5.39 5.23
C ALA A 238 15.30 -6.11 5.08
N SER A 239 16.40 -5.34 4.96
CA SER A 239 17.74 -5.92 4.75
C SER A 239 18.83 -4.92 5.10
N TYR A 240 20.09 -5.42 5.05
CA TYR A 240 21.27 -4.59 5.17
C TYR A 240 22.16 -4.76 3.93
N GLU A 241 22.91 -3.72 3.63
CA GLU A 241 24.00 -3.77 2.66
C GLU A 241 25.31 -3.41 3.35
N ILE A 242 26.39 -4.07 2.93
CA ILE A 242 27.76 -3.77 3.36
C ILE A 242 28.62 -3.27 2.21
N ALA A 243 29.62 -2.46 2.55
CA ALA A 243 30.72 -2.08 1.67
C ALA A 243 32.04 -2.15 2.45
N ILE A 244 33.16 -2.35 1.75
CA ILE A 244 34.50 -2.38 2.35
C ILE A 244 35.41 -1.45 1.55
N GLY A 245 36.23 -0.67 2.25
CA GLY A 245 37.18 0.20 1.62
C GLY A 245 38.47 0.41 2.40
N THR A 246 39.45 1.07 1.75
CA THR A 246 40.76 1.44 2.34
C THR A 246 40.73 2.75 3.11
N SER A 247 39.59 3.43 3.11
CA SER A 247 39.32 4.61 3.94
C SER A 247 37.85 4.59 4.40
N SER A 248 37.53 5.36 5.45
CA SER A 248 36.18 5.42 6.02
C SER A 248 35.15 5.79 4.95
N GLY A 249 34.14 4.95 4.75
CA GLY A 249 33.07 5.13 3.76
C GLY A 249 33.42 4.77 2.31
N ALA A 250 34.68 4.42 2.03
CA ALA A 250 35.07 3.97 0.69
C ALA A 250 34.54 2.57 0.38
N THR A 251 34.43 2.27 -0.92
CA THR A 251 33.85 1.02 -1.46
C THR A 251 34.78 0.35 -2.48
N ASP A 252 36.07 0.65 -2.39
CA ASP A 252 37.10 0.25 -3.36
C ASP A 252 37.52 -1.21 -3.23
N ILE A 253 37.20 -1.88 -2.12
CA ILE A 253 37.45 -3.32 -1.92
C ILE A 253 36.18 -4.15 -2.17
N LEU A 254 35.03 -3.68 -1.67
CA LEU A 254 33.72 -4.28 -1.89
C LEU A 254 32.68 -3.15 -2.04
N SER A 255 32.03 -3.10 -3.21
CA SER A 255 30.88 -2.22 -3.42
C SER A 255 29.69 -2.68 -2.59
N TRP A 256 28.71 -1.79 -2.39
CA TRP A 256 27.48 -2.09 -1.66
C TRP A 256 26.86 -3.41 -2.11
N THR A 257 26.76 -4.34 -1.18
CA THR A 257 26.31 -5.72 -1.41
C THR A 257 25.29 -6.10 -0.34
N SER A 258 24.11 -6.55 -0.76
CA SER A 258 23.08 -7.00 0.17
C SER A 258 23.50 -8.27 0.91
N VAL A 259 23.26 -8.28 2.21
CA VAL A 259 23.55 -9.41 3.11
C VAL A 259 22.31 -9.97 3.78
N GLY A 260 21.11 -9.48 3.40
CA GLY A 260 19.84 -9.86 4.01
C GLY A 260 19.64 -9.21 5.37
N ASN A 261 18.62 -9.67 6.10
CA ASN A 261 18.28 -9.12 7.44
C ASN A 261 19.09 -9.84 8.53
N VAL A 262 20.36 -9.51 8.64
CA VAL A 262 21.30 -10.06 9.64
C VAL A 262 21.97 -8.93 10.41
N THR A 263 22.52 -9.21 11.57
CA THR A 263 23.22 -8.22 12.42
C THR A 263 24.72 -8.47 12.53
N THR A 264 25.23 -9.46 11.79
CA THR A 264 26.66 -9.76 11.64
C THR A 264 26.90 -10.41 10.29
N TYR A 265 28.05 -10.12 9.70
CA TYR A 265 28.42 -10.70 8.41
C TYR A 265 29.94 -10.82 8.28
N THR A 266 30.38 -11.90 7.65
CA THR A 266 31.78 -12.14 7.29
C THR A 266 31.90 -12.14 5.78
N LYS A 267 32.65 -11.20 5.21
CA LYS A 267 33.09 -11.27 3.82
C LYS A 267 34.38 -12.06 3.73
N SER A 268 34.31 -13.19 3.06
CA SER A 268 35.48 -14.06 2.72
C SER A 268 36.04 -13.74 1.33
N GLU A 269 37.08 -14.42 0.97
CA GLU A 269 37.74 -14.31 -0.33
C GLU A 269 38.31 -12.92 -0.63
N LEU A 270 38.79 -12.25 0.41
CA LEU A 270 39.50 -10.98 0.30
C LEU A 270 41.00 -11.22 0.10
N SER A 271 41.69 -10.22 -0.43
CA SER A 271 43.17 -10.19 -0.53
C SER A 271 43.65 -8.91 0.15
N LEU A 272 43.84 -9.00 1.48
CA LEU A 272 44.15 -7.85 2.32
C LEU A 272 45.65 -7.73 2.54
N ILE A 273 46.16 -6.53 2.60
CA ILE A 273 47.59 -6.23 2.71
C ILE A 273 47.98 -6.11 4.18
N HIS A 274 49.04 -6.77 4.63
CA HIS A 274 49.58 -6.61 5.98
C HIS A 274 49.94 -5.14 6.27
N ALA A 275 49.67 -4.70 7.49
CA ALA A 275 49.81 -3.33 8.01
C ALA A 275 48.90 -2.29 7.34
N ALA A 276 48.00 -2.67 6.44
CA ALA A 276 46.96 -1.78 5.92
C ALA A 276 45.72 -1.79 6.82
N THR A 277 44.98 -0.67 6.84
CA THR A 277 43.72 -0.53 7.55
C THR A 277 42.56 -0.63 6.57
N TYR A 278 41.52 -1.36 6.97
CA TYR A 278 40.30 -1.51 6.21
C TYR A 278 39.07 -1.12 7.03
N TYR A 279 38.06 -0.58 6.37
CA TYR A 279 36.82 -0.08 6.98
C TYR A 279 35.65 -0.82 6.39
N VAL A 280 34.73 -1.26 7.27
CA VAL A 280 33.45 -1.84 6.85
C VAL A 280 32.37 -0.81 7.07
N SER A 281 31.56 -0.59 6.08
CA SER A 281 30.37 0.29 6.14
C SER A 281 29.12 -0.55 6.00
N VAL A 282 28.05 -0.20 6.76
CA VAL A 282 26.74 -0.84 6.70
C VAL A 282 25.66 0.24 6.58
N ARG A 283 24.63 -0.05 5.75
CA ARG A 283 23.39 0.72 5.70
C ARG A 283 22.20 -0.22 5.74
N ALA A 284 21.11 0.22 6.33
CA ALA A 284 19.85 -0.50 6.35
C ALA A 284 18.99 -0.08 5.15
N LEU A 285 18.20 -1.03 4.64
CA LEU A 285 17.14 -0.84 3.67
C LEU A 285 15.83 -1.22 4.35
N ASP A 286 14.81 -0.33 4.34
CA ASP A 286 13.47 -0.63 4.82
C ASP A 286 12.63 -1.38 3.77
N ALA A 287 11.37 -1.71 4.13
CA ALA A 287 10.49 -2.43 3.22
C ALA A 287 9.88 -1.52 2.12
N ALA A 288 9.94 -0.20 2.27
CA ALA A 288 9.54 0.76 1.25
C ALA A 288 10.66 1.10 0.27
N GLY A 289 11.92 0.68 0.56
CA GLY A 289 13.07 0.92 -0.31
C GLY A 289 13.91 2.14 0.05
N ASN A 290 13.73 2.73 1.25
CA ASN A 290 14.59 3.82 1.71
C ASN A 290 15.86 3.28 2.35
N TYR A 291 17.00 3.94 2.10
CA TYR A 291 18.28 3.61 2.73
C TYR A 291 18.60 4.54 3.90
N SER A 292 19.07 3.96 5.00
CA SER A 292 19.69 4.76 6.07
C SER A 292 20.97 5.44 5.60
N SER A 293 21.43 6.42 6.34
CA SER A 293 22.85 6.82 6.28
C SER A 293 23.73 5.63 6.65
N ALA A 294 24.93 5.56 6.04
CA ALA A 294 25.89 4.51 6.33
C ALA A 294 26.55 4.73 7.70
N ALA A 295 26.66 3.66 8.49
CA ALA A 295 27.56 3.57 9.63
C ALA A 295 28.85 2.87 9.21
N THR A 296 29.99 3.35 9.64
CA THR A 296 31.30 2.83 9.27
C THR A 296 32.11 2.50 10.53
N THR A 297 32.86 1.40 10.52
CA THR A 297 33.79 1.03 11.61
C THR A 297 34.91 2.04 11.75
N ASN A 298 35.63 1.99 12.89
CA ASN A 298 36.84 2.81 13.12
C ASN A 298 38.07 2.25 12.36
N GLY A 299 37.93 1.06 11.74
CA GLY A 299 38.92 0.38 10.92
C GLY A 299 39.74 -0.68 11.65
N VAL A 300 40.01 -1.76 10.95
CA VAL A 300 40.80 -2.89 11.43
C VAL A 300 42.14 -2.94 10.67
N ILE A 301 43.25 -3.05 11.41
CA ILE A 301 44.62 -3.22 10.84
C ILE A 301 44.85 -4.71 10.62
N ILE A 302 45.33 -5.06 9.44
CA ILE A 302 45.73 -6.44 9.12
C ILE A 302 47.15 -6.74 9.63
N ASP A 303 47.27 -7.66 10.59
CA ASP A 303 48.53 -8.12 11.13
C ASP A 303 48.73 -9.61 10.80
N ALA A 304 49.00 -9.89 9.53
CA ALA A 304 49.10 -11.26 8.99
C ALA A 304 50.55 -11.84 9.04
N VAL A 305 51.45 -11.16 9.72
CA VAL A 305 52.84 -11.63 9.87
C VAL A 305 53.09 -12.04 11.31
N ALA A 306 53.50 -13.31 11.49
CA ALA A 306 53.86 -13.83 12.79
C ALA A 306 55.12 -13.13 13.37
N PRO A 307 55.18 -12.87 14.68
CA PRO A 307 56.37 -12.33 15.32
C PRO A 307 57.60 -13.18 15.05
N ALA A 308 58.67 -12.56 14.60
CA ALA A 308 59.96 -13.27 14.47
C ALA A 308 60.55 -13.48 15.87
N SER A 309 60.61 -14.71 16.35
CA SER A 309 61.32 -15.06 17.58
C SER A 309 62.67 -15.63 17.23
N THR A 310 63.75 -14.93 17.52
CA THR A 310 65.09 -15.50 17.56
C THR A 310 65.45 -15.82 19.00
N VAL A 311 65.43 -17.08 19.38
CA VAL A 311 66.05 -17.54 20.61
C VAL A 311 67.52 -17.76 20.30
N SER A 312 68.40 -16.83 20.65
CA SER A 312 69.83 -17.06 20.69
C SER A 312 70.18 -17.77 21.98
N ILE A 313 70.48 -19.03 21.96
CA ILE A 313 71.09 -19.73 23.08
C ILE A 313 72.59 -19.41 23.00
N ASP A 314 73.06 -18.51 23.91
CA ASP A 314 74.47 -18.30 24.10
C ASP A 314 75.00 -19.55 24.81
N SER A 315 75.77 -20.39 24.05
CA SER A 315 76.35 -21.63 24.53
C SER A 315 77.69 -21.45 25.22
N THR A 316 78.06 -20.26 25.59
CA THR A 316 79.41 -19.96 26.10
C THR A 316 79.59 -20.04 27.63
N THR A 317 78.57 -20.44 28.42
CA THR A 317 78.71 -20.57 29.88
C THR A 317 78.29 -21.92 30.44
N TYR A 318 78.70 -23.02 29.83
CA TYR A 318 78.73 -24.31 30.53
C TYR A 318 80.11 -24.77 30.76
N ASN A 319 80.85 -24.25 31.72
CA ASN A 319 82.05 -24.86 32.29
C ASN A 319 81.59 -25.80 33.43
N ALA A 320 81.66 -27.10 33.18
CA ALA A 320 81.59 -28.10 34.21
C ALA A 320 82.86 -28.12 34.98
N THR A 321 82.82 -27.90 36.27
CA THR A 321 83.82 -28.32 37.23
C THR A 321 83.25 -29.36 38.15
#